data_5e984324587da6e1a8a4ecdd9c5a0a1c
#
_entry.id   5e984324587da6e1a8a4ecdd9c5a0a1c
#
_cell.length_a   1.000
_cell.length_b   1.000
_cell.length_c   1.000
_cell.angle_alpha   90.00
_cell.angle_beta   90.00
_cell.angle_gamma   90.00
#
_symmetry.space_group_name_H-M   'P 1'
#
loop_
_entity.id
_entity.type
_entity.pdbx_description
1 polymer ?
#
loop_
_entity_poly.entity_id
_entity_poly.type
_entity_poly.pdbx_seq_one_letter_code
_entity_poly.pdbx_strand_id
1 'polypeptide(L)'
;DPEVVRAFEEDPLCGFGFTVSALGDLFRLVRMMGDSSRAERVKTDLPILLLSGAEDPCTGGEKGRKSSVKALRDCGFADLTGKVYPGMRHEIMNERGKEEVFADIAGFFGE
;
A
#
# COMPACT_ATOMS: atom_id res chain seq x y z
N ASP A 1 -4.74 13.66 -8.62
CA ASP A 1 -4.60 15.08 -8.33
C ASP A 1 -3.55 15.71 -9.26
N PRO A 2 -3.88 16.78 -10.02
CA PRO A 2 -2.92 17.43 -10.92
C PRO A 2 -1.71 18.06 -10.22
N GLU A 3 -1.85 18.44 -8.96
CA GLU A 3 -0.75 19.01 -8.18
C GLU A 3 0.28 17.93 -7.80
N VAL A 4 -0.20 16.73 -7.45
CA VAL A 4 0.68 15.56 -7.18
C VAL A 4 1.42 15.15 -8.46
N VAL A 5 0.74 15.12 -9.60
CA VAL A 5 1.37 14.81 -10.90
C VAL A 5 2.47 15.80 -11.22
N ARG A 6 2.19 17.11 -11.09
CA ARG A 6 3.18 18.16 -11.36
C ARG A 6 4.38 18.06 -10.40
N ALA A 7 4.13 17.87 -9.10
CA ALA A 7 5.20 17.71 -8.13
C ALA A 7 6.12 16.52 -8.47
N PHE A 8 5.53 15.41 -8.93
CA PHE A 8 6.29 14.23 -9.37
C PHE A 8 7.11 14.51 -10.64
N GLU A 9 6.54 15.23 -11.62
CA GLU A 9 7.20 15.56 -12.88
C GLU A 9 8.35 16.58 -12.70
N GLU A 10 8.22 17.49 -11.73
CA GLU A 10 9.21 18.52 -11.43
C GLU A 10 10.32 18.03 -10.50
N ASP A 11 10.13 16.89 -9.80
CA ASP A 11 11.13 16.35 -8.88
C ASP A 11 12.25 15.61 -9.65
N PRO A 12 13.50 16.08 -9.57
CA PRO A 12 14.63 15.45 -10.27
C PRO A 12 14.96 14.02 -9.78
N LEU A 13 14.41 13.61 -8.62
CA LEU A 13 14.54 12.27 -8.07
C LEU A 13 13.42 11.33 -8.52
N CYS A 14 12.43 11.84 -9.27
CA CYS A 14 11.29 11.10 -9.79
C CYS A 14 11.37 10.92 -11.31
N GLY A 15 10.53 10.05 -11.87
CA GLY A 15 10.34 9.92 -13.31
C GLY A 15 11.49 9.27 -14.09
N PHE A 16 12.54 8.79 -13.44
CA PHE A 16 13.64 8.08 -14.10
C PHE A 16 13.25 6.64 -14.48
N GLY A 17 13.77 6.15 -15.59
CA GLY A 17 13.55 4.79 -16.06
C GLY A 17 14.30 3.75 -15.20
N PHE A 18 13.62 2.68 -14.80
CA PHE A 18 14.29 1.55 -14.16
C PHE A 18 15.17 0.78 -15.16
N THR A 19 16.33 0.33 -14.71
CA THR A 19 17.12 -0.64 -15.47
C THR A 19 16.38 -2.00 -15.51
N VAL A 20 16.72 -2.83 -16.51
CA VAL A 20 16.17 -4.20 -16.61
C VAL A 20 16.44 -5.01 -15.32
N SER A 21 17.62 -4.83 -14.72
CA SER A 21 17.99 -5.47 -13.46
C SER A 21 17.09 -5.01 -12.32
N ALA A 22 16.86 -3.70 -12.17
CA ALA A 22 16.02 -3.15 -11.13
C ALA A 22 14.54 -3.62 -11.25
N LEU A 23 14.02 -3.69 -12.48
CA LEU A 23 12.71 -4.28 -12.72
C LEU A 23 12.67 -5.76 -12.36
N GLY A 24 13.71 -6.52 -12.71
CA GLY A 24 13.85 -7.93 -12.33
C GLY A 24 13.82 -8.12 -10.82
N ASP A 25 14.50 -7.26 -10.07
CA ASP A 25 14.52 -7.30 -8.60
C ASP A 25 13.16 -6.93 -8.00
N LEU A 26 12.46 -5.94 -8.58
CA LEU A 26 11.10 -5.59 -8.18
C LEU A 26 10.14 -6.79 -8.34
N PHE A 27 10.14 -7.45 -9.49
CA PHE A 27 9.32 -8.65 -9.71
C PHE A 27 9.69 -9.82 -8.80
N ARG A 28 10.99 -9.96 -8.48
CA ARG A 28 11.44 -10.95 -7.50
C ARG A 28 10.90 -10.66 -6.10
N LEU A 29 10.90 -9.40 -5.67
CA LEU A 29 10.32 -8.98 -4.40
C LEU A 29 8.82 -9.26 -4.35
N VAL A 30 8.05 -8.89 -5.38
CA VAL A 30 6.61 -9.18 -5.47
C VAL A 30 6.34 -10.68 -5.34
N ARG A 31 7.13 -11.52 -6.02
CA ARG A 31 7.01 -12.98 -5.90
C ARG A 31 7.34 -13.47 -4.48
N MET A 32 8.34 -12.89 -3.82
CA MET A 32 8.70 -13.24 -2.44
C MET A 32 7.61 -12.84 -1.43
N MET A 33 6.90 -11.74 -1.67
CA MET A 33 5.77 -11.32 -0.83
C MET A 33 4.59 -12.30 -0.88
N GLY A 34 4.41 -13.02 -1.99
CA GLY A 34 3.39 -14.07 -2.12
C GLY A 34 3.72 -15.40 -1.46
N ASP A 35 4.92 -15.55 -0.87
CA ASP A 35 5.37 -16.77 -0.21
C ASP A 35 4.99 -16.77 1.27
N SER A 36 3.86 -17.40 1.60
CA SER A 36 3.32 -17.48 2.97
C SER A 36 4.25 -18.19 3.96
N SER A 37 5.17 -19.03 3.51
CA SER A 37 6.14 -19.71 4.40
C SER A 37 7.06 -18.73 5.14
N ARG A 38 7.21 -17.51 4.61
CA ARG A 38 7.98 -16.43 5.24
C ARG A 38 7.31 -15.83 6.46
N ALA A 39 5.98 -15.99 6.59
CA ALA A 39 5.22 -15.51 7.73
C ALA A 39 5.42 -16.37 9.01
N GLU A 40 5.96 -17.58 8.91
CA GLU A 40 6.16 -18.49 10.05
C GLU A 40 7.04 -17.89 11.18
N ARG A 41 7.81 -16.84 10.88
CA ARG A 41 8.70 -16.16 11.85
C ARG A 41 8.19 -14.80 12.30
N VAL A 42 6.99 -14.40 11.88
CA VAL A 42 6.43 -13.10 12.17
C VAL A 42 5.40 -13.25 13.30
N LYS A 43 5.38 -12.29 14.22
CA LYS A 43 4.31 -12.20 15.22
C LYS A 43 3.00 -11.90 14.55
N THR A 44 2.05 -12.82 14.60
CA THR A 44 0.74 -12.70 13.95
C THR A 44 -0.31 -11.98 14.82
N ASP A 45 0.04 -11.62 16.05
CA ASP A 45 -0.76 -10.81 16.98
C ASP A 45 -0.60 -9.30 16.78
N LEU A 46 0.22 -8.89 15.82
CA LEU A 46 0.38 -7.48 15.49
C LEU A 46 -0.88 -6.95 14.80
N PRO A 47 -1.43 -5.80 15.24
CA PRO A 47 -2.48 -5.11 14.49
C PRO A 47 -1.92 -4.56 13.19
N ILE A 48 -2.68 -4.67 12.11
CA ILE A 48 -2.31 -4.19 10.78
C ILE A 48 -3.37 -3.24 10.26
N LEU A 49 -2.95 -2.05 9.84
CA LEU A 49 -3.77 -1.05 9.17
C LEU A 49 -3.51 -1.08 7.65
N LEU A 50 -4.57 -1.30 6.87
CA LEU A 50 -4.54 -1.35 5.41
C LEU A 50 -5.28 -0.14 4.84
N LEU A 51 -4.54 0.79 4.26
CA LEU A 51 -5.08 2.01 3.66
C LEU A 51 -4.86 2.02 2.15
N SER A 52 -5.85 2.48 1.39
CA SER A 52 -5.71 2.61 -0.07
C SER A 52 -6.68 3.62 -0.65
N GLY A 53 -6.32 4.23 -1.77
CA GLY A 53 -7.24 5.02 -2.59
C GLY A 53 -8.23 4.12 -3.34
N ALA A 54 -9.48 4.59 -3.49
CA ALA A 54 -10.50 3.86 -4.23
C ALA A 54 -10.17 3.74 -5.72
N GLU A 55 -9.49 4.75 -6.27
CA GLU A 55 -9.13 4.89 -7.69
C GLU A 55 -7.69 4.47 -7.98
N ASP A 56 -7.01 3.83 -7.02
CA ASP A 56 -5.65 3.34 -7.21
C ASP A 56 -5.60 2.14 -8.15
N PRO A 57 -4.99 2.27 -9.34
CA PRO A 57 -4.88 1.17 -10.30
C PRO A 57 -3.97 0.03 -9.82
N CYS A 58 -3.03 0.31 -8.89
CA CYS A 58 -2.07 -0.67 -8.40
C CYS A 58 -2.69 -1.69 -7.44
N THR A 59 -3.81 -1.35 -6.79
CA THR A 59 -4.48 -2.27 -5.85
C THR A 59 -5.24 -3.42 -6.53
N GLY A 60 -5.48 -3.35 -7.84
CA GLY A 60 -6.38 -4.28 -8.54
C GLY A 60 -7.85 -4.12 -8.13
N GLY A 61 -8.22 -2.95 -7.60
CA GLY A 61 -9.56 -2.59 -7.16
C GLY A 61 -10.02 -3.41 -5.95
N GLU A 62 -11.32 -3.54 -5.77
CA GLU A 62 -11.91 -4.26 -4.65
C GLU A 62 -11.46 -5.73 -4.57
N LYS A 63 -11.34 -6.40 -5.73
CA LYS A 63 -10.89 -7.80 -5.79
C LYS A 63 -9.45 -7.95 -5.31
N GLY A 64 -8.56 -7.05 -5.73
CA GLY A 64 -7.16 -7.05 -5.30
C GLY A 64 -7.02 -6.76 -3.82
N ARG A 65 -7.73 -5.76 -3.29
CA ARG A 65 -7.76 -5.45 -1.85
C ARG A 65 -8.24 -6.64 -1.02
N LYS A 66 -9.32 -7.31 -1.43
CA LYS A 66 -9.80 -8.53 -0.76
C LYS A 66 -8.77 -9.67 -0.80
N SER A 67 -8.05 -9.80 -1.92
CA SER A 67 -6.97 -10.79 -2.05
C SER A 67 -5.81 -10.51 -1.08
N SER A 68 -5.42 -9.23 -0.91
CA SER A 68 -4.38 -8.83 0.04
C SER A 68 -4.79 -9.14 1.49
N VAL A 69 -6.02 -8.82 1.87
CA VAL A 69 -6.56 -9.15 3.21
C VAL A 69 -6.58 -10.66 3.43
N LYS A 70 -7.02 -11.43 2.40
CA LYS A 70 -7.02 -12.89 2.48
C LYS A 70 -5.60 -13.44 2.66
N ALA A 71 -4.63 -12.95 1.92
CA ALA A 71 -3.24 -13.39 2.04
C ALA A 71 -2.68 -13.16 3.45
N LEU A 72 -2.97 -12.01 4.06
CA LEU A 72 -2.58 -11.74 5.45
C LEU A 72 -3.26 -12.69 6.44
N ARG A 73 -4.55 -12.97 6.26
CA ARG A 73 -5.27 -13.95 7.09
C ARG A 73 -4.73 -15.36 6.94
N ASP A 74 -4.40 -15.76 5.73
CA ASP A 74 -3.79 -17.08 5.45
C ASP A 74 -2.40 -17.20 6.12
N CYS A 75 -1.70 -16.08 6.35
CA CYS A 75 -0.47 -16.01 7.14
C CYS A 75 -0.71 -15.96 8.67
N GLY A 76 -1.96 -15.98 9.14
CA GLY A 76 -2.32 -16.01 10.56
C GLY A 76 -2.59 -14.66 11.21
N PHE A 77 -2.52 -13.54 10.47
CA PHE A 77 -2.87 -12.23 11.02
C PHE A 77 -4.40 -12.11 11.19
N ALA A 78 -4.85 -11.86 12.41
CA ALA A 78 -6.26 -11.76 12.75
C ALA A 78 -6.74 -10.30 12.88
N ASP A 79 -5.91 -9.43 13.44
CA ASP A 79 -6.23 -8.03 13.71
C ASP A 79 -5.90 -7.16 12.48
N LEU A 80 -6.86 -7.10 11.56
CA LEU A 80 -6.73 -6.36 10.30
C LEU A 80 -7.82 -5.29 10.22
N THR A 81 -7.42 -4.02 10.21
CA THR A 81 -8.28 -2.87 9.97
C THR A 81 -8.00 -2.33 8.56
N GLY A 82 -9.05 -2.04 7.81
CA GLY A 82 -8.91 -1.52 6.45
C GLY A 82 -9.80 -0.31 6.19
N LYS A 83 -9.26 0.70 5.47
CA LYS A 83 -10.02 1.85 4.98
C LYS A 83 -9.65 2.18 3.55
N VAL A 84 -10.66 2.56 2.77
CA VAL A 84 -10.53 2.95 1.36
C VAL A 84 -11.02 4.38 1.23
N TYR A 85 -10.20 5.28 0.68
CA TYR A 85 -10.50 6.70 0.54
C TYR A 85 -11.08 6.99 -0.85
N PRO A 86 -12.34 7.44 -0.94
CA PRO A 86 -12.96 7.82 -2.21
C PRO A 86 -12.21 8.97 -2.89
N GLY A 87 -12.08 8.92 -4.21
CA GLY A 87 -11.42 9.98 -5.00
C GLY A 87 -9.90 10.02 -4.92
N MET A 88 -9.28 9.19 -4.07
CA MET A 88 -7.82 9.09 -3.97
C MET A 88 -7.27 7.93 -4.80
N ARG A 89 -6.02 8.09 -5.27
CA ARG A 89 -5.28 7.09 -6.06
C ARG A 89 -4.16 6.46 -5.24
N HIS A 90 -2.95 6.37 -5.81
CA HIS A 90 -1.85 5.60 -5.23
C HIS A 90 -1.19 6.25 -4.03
N GLU A 91 -0.97 7.55 -4.09
CA GLU A 91 -0.22 8.30 -3.08
C GLU A 91 -1.15 9.03 -2.10
N ILE A 92 -1.98 8.28 -1.38
CA ILE A 92 -3.01 8.82 -0.47
C ILE A 92 -2.50 9.86 0.54
N MET A 93 -1.21 9.79 0.91
CA MET A 93 -0.57 10.76 1.83
C MET A 93 -0.13 12.05 1.15
N ASN A 94 -0.22 12.15 -0.16
CA ASN A 94 0.14 13.33 -0.95
C ASN A 94 -1.07 13.99 -1.62
N GLU A 95 -2.22 13.33 -1.64
CA GLU A 95 -3.41 13.82 -2.30
C GLU A 95 -4.24 14.80 -1.44
N ARG A 96 -5.21 15.45 -2.06
CA ARG A 96 -6.18 16.29 -1.35
C ARG A 96 -6.98 15.45 -0.37
N GLY A 97 -7.11 15.95 0.87
CA GLY A 97 -7.76 15.20 1.94
C GLY A 97 -6.82 14.26 2.71
N LYS A 98 -5.51 14.34 2.47
CA LYS A 98 -4.47 13.56 3.19
C LYS A 98 -4.52 13.73 4.71
N GLU A 99 -5.09 14.82 5.19
CA GLU A 99 -5.29 15.09 6.63
C GLU A 99 -6.15 14.00 7.28
N GLU A 100 -7.14 13.47 6.56
CA GLU A 100 -7.94 12.34 7.03
C GLU A 100 -7.09 11.06 7.12
N VAL A 101 -6.22 10.83 6.14
CA VAL A 101 -5.30 9.68 6.14
C VAL A 101 -4.36 9.76 7.34
N PHE A 102 -3.79 10.94 7.60
CA PHE A 102 -2.91 11.14 8.75
C PHE A 102 -3.62 10.97 10.09
N ALA A 103 -4.88 11.45 10.21
CA ALA A 103 -5.69 11.26 11.40
C ALA A 103 -5.99 9.77 11.66
N ASP A 104 -6.30 9.00 10.62
CA ASP A 104 -6.53 7.55 10.73
C ASP A 104 -5.26 6.80 11.15
N ILE A 105 -4.10 7.19 10.60
CA ILE A 105 -2.80 6.60 10.99
C ILE A 105 -2.48 6.93 12.44
N ALA A 106 -2.60 8.19 12.86
CA ALA A 106 -2.36 8.62 14.23
C ALA A 106 -3.30 7.90 15.21
N GLY A 107 -4.59 7.84 14.91
CA GLY A 107 -5.58 7.12 15.72
C GLY A 107 -5.27 5.62 15.84
N PHE A 108 -4.74 4.99 14.81
CA PHE A 108 -4.32 3.59 14.86
C PHE A 108 -3.14 3.36 15.83
N PHE A 109 -2.23 4.30 15.94
CA PHE A 109 -1.12 4.24 16.89
C PHE A 109 -1.46 4.76 18.28
N GLY A 110 -2.69 5.24 18.51
CA GLY A 110 -3.16 5.73 19.81
C GLY A 110 -2.75 7.17 20.13
N GLU A 111 -2.50 7.98 19.10
CA GLU A 111 -2.20 9.42 19.21
C GLU A 111 -3.44 10.30 18.97
#